data_206cc7304da62df18e0f8395acc08c5d
#
_entry.id   206cc7304da62df18e0f8395acc08c5d
#
_cell.length_a   1.000
_cell.length_b   1.000
_cell.length_c   1.000
_cell.angle_alpha   90.00
_cell.angle_beta   90.00
_cell.angle_gamma   90.00
#
_symmetry.space_group_name_H-M   'P 1'
#
loop_
_entity.id
_entity.type
_entity.pdbx_description
1 polymer ?
#
loop_
_entity_poly.entity_id
_entity_poly.type
_entity_poly.pdbx_seq_one_letter_code
_entity_poly.pdbx_strand_id
1 'polypeptide(L)'
;KAGDKAATAALNNIAAEKDFNTLCDMLEAGQDVTPGIIKSISEKSAADQVKMVQDRIAKSSKKHLYYPVLASTGSEDVIPVLVAGYKEGNKDGQAFASMLSVNSDKMIEPLYEVATSNAELKDQALSRYIALTKTAGINNDRKYMNYRKALEAKPSVGVQNAALTAIAATQNYQGMMLAAEYMDNEATAQAAANTVMQIATKHPEYYSAEVKALLEKVSATLNDGDAVYKRKDIEKFISENKEGAQHSIITELSAEEKAEGFELLFNGQDMSAWTGNVE
;
A
#
# COMPACT_ATOMS: atom_id res chain seq x y z
N LYS A 1 -3.99 -40.76 -18.86
CA LYS A 1 -2.53 -40.82 -19.08
C LYS A 1 -2.01 -39.45 -18.76
N ALA A 2 -1.02 -39.38 -17.87
CA ALA A 2 -0.38 -38.09 -17.55
C ALA A 2 0.03 -37.44 -18.87
N GLY A 3 -0.52 -36.27 -19.16
CA GLY A 3 -0.22 -35.54 -20.38
C GLY A 3 1.28 -35.33 -20.47
N ASP A 4 1.86 -35.52 -21.61
CA ASP A 4 3.23 -35.18 -21.88
C ASP A 4 3.41 -33.67 -21.62
N LYS A 5 4.27 -33.34 -20.65
CA LYS A 5 4.51 -31.92 -20.25
C LYS A 5 4.94 -31.08 -21.46
N ALA A 6 5.67 -31.66 -22.41
CA ALA A 6 6.08 -30.98 -23.62
C ALA A 6 4.88 -30.67 -24.54
N ALA A 7 3.94 -31.61 -24.66
CA ALA A 7 2.71 -31.39 -25.42
C ALA A 7 1.84 -30.32 -24.80
N THR A 8 1.68 -30.32 -23.47
CA THR A 8 0.93 -29.29 -22.73
C THR A 8 1.59 -27.92 -22.90
N ALA A 9 2.92 -27.82 -22.79
CA ALA A 9 3.64 -26.57 -23.00
C ALA A 9 3.50 -26.05 -24.45
N ALA A 10 3.55 -26.92 -25.44
CA ALA A 10 3.31 -26.55 -26.84
C ALA A 10 1.90 -26.04 -27.06
N LEU A 11 0.90 -26.73 -26.50
CA LEU A 11 -0.52 -26.33 -26.58
C LEU A 11 -0.74 -24.95 -25.95
N ASN A 12 -0.15 -24.67 -24.78
CA ASN A 12 -0.23 -23.37 -24.12
C ASN A 12 0.28 -22.22 -25.00
N ASN A 13 1.27 -22.47 -25.86
CA ASN A 13 1.85 -21.45 -26.74
C ASN A 13 1.08 -21.20 -28.03
N ILE A 14 0.31 -22.19 -28.54
CA ILE A 14 -0.40 -22.08 -29.81
C ILE A 14 -1.92 -21.91 -29.65
N ALA A 15 -2.43 -21.91 -28.42
CA ALA A 15 -3.85 -21.81 -28.12
C ALA A 15 -4.48 -20.57 -28.77
N ALA A 16 -5.65 -20.77 -29.36
CA ALA A 16 -6.49 -19.75 -29.98
C ALA A 16 -7.90 -19.76 -29.36
N GLU A 17 -8.72 -18.77 -29.67
CA GLU A 17 -10.09 -18.61 -29.10
C GLU A 17 -10.93 -19.88 -29.24
N LYS A 18 -10.86 -20.54 -30.37
CA LYS A 18 -11.61 -21.79 -30.64
C LYS A 18 -11.28 -22.93 -29.66
N ASP A 19 -10.12 -22.87 -29.03
CA ASP A 19 -9.62 -23.89 -28.12
C ASP A 19 -10.07 -23.64 -26.66
N PHE A 20 -10.62 -22.47 -26.35
CA PHE A 20 -10.96 -22.03 -24.99
C PHE A 20 -11.76 -23.09 -24.21
N ASN A 21 -12.87 -23.58 -24.76
CA ASN A 21 -13.69 -24.56 -24.03
C ASN A 21 -12.97 -25.88 -23.80
N THR A 22 -12.24 -26.38 -24.81
CA THR A 22 -11.45 -27.60 -24.69
C THR A 22 -10.37 -27.46 -23.61
N LEU A 23 -9.68 -26.32 -23.56
CA LEU A 23 -8.68 -26.05 -22.55
C LEU A 23 -9.31 -25.96 -21.14
N CYS A 24 -10.50 -25.37 -21.03
CA CYS A 24 -11.25 -25.36 -19.77
C CYS A 24 -11.59 -26.80 -19.30
N ASP A 25 -12.02 -27.69 -20.20
CA ASP A 25 -12.28 -29.09 -19.87
C ASP A 25 -11.00 -29.82 -19.42
N MET A 26 -9.87 -29.54 -20.06
CA MET A 26 -8.57 -30.07 -19.69
C MET A 26 -8.12 -29.55 -18.31
N LEU A 27 -8.33 -28.28 -18.00
CA LEU A 27 -8.05 -27.69 -16.68
C LEU A 27 -8.87 -28.41 -15.60
N GLU A 28 -10.15 -28.61 -15.83
CA GLU A 28 -11.03 -29.32 -14.88
C GLU A 28 -10.67 -30.81 -14.75
N ALA A 29 -10.04 -31.41 -15.78
CA ALA A 29 -9.47 -32.73 -15.71
C ALA A 29 -8.09 -32.80 -15.00
N GLY A 30 -7.59 -31.65 -14.50
CA GLY A 30 -6.36 -31.57 -13.72
C GLY A 30 -5.09 -31.36 -14.56
N GLN A 31 -5.21 -30.87 -15.79
CA GLN A 31 -4.05 -30.52 -16.61
C GLN A 31 -3.66 -29.06 -16.39
N ASP A 32 -2.37 -28.75 -16.41
CA ASP A 32 -1.87 -27.38 -16.25
C ASP A 32 -1.89 -26.62 -17.59
N VAL A 33 -3.09 -26.17 -17.94
CA VAL A 33 -3.36 -25.44 -19.20
C VAL A 33 -3.81 -23.99 -18.96
N THR A 34 -3.65 -23.49 -17.74
CA THR A 34 -3.99 -22.09 -17.40
C THR A 34 -3.33 -21.07 -18.36
N PRO A 35 -2.03 -21.17 -18.70
CA PRO A 35 -1.43 -20.25 -19.67
C PRO A 35 -2.08 -20.32 -21.06
N GLY A 36 -2.49 -21.51 -21.50
CA GLY A 36 -3.19 -21.70 -22.78
C GLY A 36 -4.58 -21.05 -22.78
N ILE A 37 -5.32 -21.16 -21.67
CA ILE A 37 -6.62 -20.48 -21.52
C ILE A 37 -6.43 -18.95 -21.58
N ILE A 38 -5.46 -18.41 -20.85
CA ILE A 38 -5.14 -16.97 -20.89
C ILE A 38 -4.79 -16.54 -22.31
N LYS A 39 -3.92 -17.30 -22.98
CA LYS A 39 -3.52 -17.03 -24.37
C LYS A 39 -4.72 -17.06 -25.32
N SER A 40 -5.62 -18.03 -25.17
CA SER A 40 -6.77 -18.21 -26.08
C SER A 40 -7.75 -17.03 -26.08
N ILE A 41 -7.80 -16.25 -24.99
CA ILE A 41 -8.67 -15.08 -24.86
C ILE A 41 -7.93 -13.74 -24.93
N SER A 42 -6.61 -13.74 -25.04
CA SER A 42 -5.76 -12.53 -24.89
C SER A 42 -6.01 -11.43 -25.92
N GLU A 43 -6.58 -11.77 -27.09
CA GLU A 43 -6.91 -10.80 -28.14
C GLU A 43 -8.28 -10.13 -27.96
N LYS A 44 -9.07 -10.57 -26.98
CA LYS A 44 -10.36 -9.99 -26.64
C LYS A 44 -10.21 -8.77 -25.75
N SER A 45 -11.23 -7.93 -25.70
CA SER A 45 -11.30 -6.88 -24.69
C SER A 45 -11.32 -7.48 -23.28
N ALA A 46 -10.82 -6.76 -22.27
CA ALA A 46 -10.83 -7.23 -20.89
C ALA A 46 -12.24 -7.60 -20.42
N ALA A 47 -13.26 -6.85 -20.83
CA ALA A 47 -14.66 -7.12 -20.50
C ALA A 47 -15.15 -8.45 -21.12
N ASP A 48 -14.80 -8.72 -22.39
CA ASP A 48 -15.16 -9.98 -23.04
C ASP A 48 -14.42 -11.16 -22.42
N GLN A 49 -13.13 -11.00 -22.07
CA GLN A 49 -12.37 -12.01 -21.36
C GLN A 49 -13.04 -12.39 -20.04
N VAL A 50 -13.38 -11.38 -19.22
CA VAL A 50 -14.07 -11.58 -17.94
C VAL A 50 -15.40 -12.32 -18.16
N LYS A 51 -16.21 -11.88 -19.13
CA LYS A 51 -17.49 -12.51 -19.43
C LYS A 51 -17.32 -13.99 -19.83
N MET A 52 -16.39 -14.29 -20.72
CA MET A 52 -16.13 -15.68 -21.16
C MET A 52 -15.76 -16.59 -19.98
N VAL A 53 -14.88 -16.11 -19.10
CA VAL A 53 -14.45 -16.88 -17.92
C VAL A 53 -15.58 -17.01 -16.90
N GLN A 54 -16.36 -15.95 -16.64
CA GLN A 54 -17.50 -16.01 -15.74
C GLN A 54 -18.59 -16.95 -16.24
N ASP A 55 -18.89 -16.94 -17.55
CA ASP A 55 -19.84 -17.89 -18.17
C ASP A 55 -19.38 -19.35 -17.99
N ARG A 56 -18.07 -19.60 -17.95
CA ARG A 56 -17.51 -20.91 -17.65
C ARG A 56 -17.61 -21.25 -16.16
N ILE A 57 -17.22 -20.31 -15.29
CA ILE A 57 -17.32 -20.46 -13.82
C ILE A 57 -18.75 -20.80 -13.40
N ALA A 58 -19.75 -20.17 -13.99
CA ALA A 58 -21.15 -20.40 -13.68
C ALA A 58 -21.60 -21.86 -13.91
N LYS A 59 -20.92 -22.57 -14.79
CA LYS A 59 -21.19 -23.97 -15.15
C LYS A 59 -20.28 -24.97 -14.46
N SER A 60 -19.24 -24.51 -13.79
CA SER A 60 -18.20 -25.34 -13.19
C SER A 60 -18.42 -25.54 -11.69
N SER A 61 -18.22 -26.78 -11.22
CA SER A 61 -18.08 -27.07 -9.79
C SER A 61 -16.68 -26.75 -9.24
N LYS A 62 -15.70 -26.44 -10.13
CA LYS A 62 -14.32 -26.17 -9.82
C LYS A 62 -13.95 -24.70 -10.07
N LYS A 63 -14.80 -23.78 -9.63
CA LYS A 63 -14.66 -22.32 -9.83
C LYS A 63 -13.26 -21.80 -9.53
N HIS A 64 -12.64 -22.30 -8.45
CA HIS A 64 -11.34 -21.86 -7.97
C HIS A 64 -10.22 -21.99 -9.01
N LEU A 65 -10.30 -22.94 -9.94
CA LEU A 65 -9.32 -23.14 -11.00
C LEU A 65 -9.25 -21.98 -11.99
N TYR A 66 -10.33 -21.18 -12.09
CA TYR A 66 -10.43 -20.06 -13.03
C TYR A 66 -10.02 -18.71 -12.45
N TYR A 67 -9.80 -18.60 -11.14
CA TYR A 67 -9.42 -17.33 -10.52
C TYR A 67 -8.10 -16.75 -11.08
N PRO A 68 -7.05 -17.55 -11.35
CA PRO A 68 -5.84 -17.03 -12.00
C PRO A 68 -6.11 -16.48 -13.42
N VAL A 69 -7.02 -17.11 -14.16
CA VAL A 69 -7.44 -16.63 -15.48
C VAL A 69 -8.18 -15.30 -15.38
N LEU A 70 -9.12 -15.16 -14.43
CA LEU A 70 -9.79 -13.88 -14.16
C LEU A 70 -8.79 -12.79 -13.82
N ALA A 71 -7.89 -13.07 -12.89
CA ALA A 71 -6.90 -12.07 -12.46
C ALA A 71 -5.99 -11.59 -13.61
N SER A 72 -5.70 -12.46 -14.59
CA SER A 72 -4.87 -12.12 -15.75
C SER A 72 -5.54 -11.17 -16.76
N THR A 73 -6.85 -10.98 -16.69
CA THR A 73 -7.57 -10.08 -17.59
C THR A 73 -7.27 -8.60 -17.38
N GLY A 74 -6.72 -8.25 -16.22
CA GLY A 74 -6.45 -6.87 -15.82
C GLY A 74 -7.72 -6.03 -15.54
N SER A 75 -8.92 -6.62 -15.60
CA SER A 75 -10.16 -5.92 -15.28
C SER A 75 -10.41 -5.83 -13.78
N GLU A 76 -10.90 -4.69 -13.33
CA GLU A 76 -11.34 -4.51 -11.94
C GLU A 76 -12.64 -5.28 -11.62
N ASP A 77 -13.42 -5.63 -12.63
CA ASP A 77 -14.69 -6.37 -12.48
C ASP A 77 -14.48 -7.79 -11.91
N VAL A 78 -13.24 -8.28 -11.90
CA VAL A 78 -12.90 -9.57 -11.29
C VAL A 78 -12.82 -9.51 -9.76
N ILE A 79 -12.61 -8.32 -9.19
CA ILE A 79 -12.38 -8.15 -7.74
C ILE A 79 -13.52 -8.74 -6.90
N PRO A 80 -14.80 -8.43 -7.15
CA PRO A 80 -15.90 -9.01 -6.37
C PRO A 80 -15.94 -10.54 -6.43
N VAL A 81 -15.59 -11.12 -7.58
CA VAL A 81 -15.57 -12.58 -7.75
C VAL A 81 -14.46 -13.23 -6.95
N LEU A 82 -13.26 -12.63 -6.97
CA LEU A 82 -12.12 -13.13 -6.21
C LEU A 82 -12.35 -13.00 -4.69
N VAL A 83 -12.91 -11.86 -4.25
CA VAL A 83 -13.26 -11.63 -2.85
C VAL A 83 -14.33 -12.63 -2.38
N ALA A 84 -15.34 -12.88 -3.19
CA ALA A 84 -16.36 -13.90 -2.89
C ALA A 84 -15.71 -15.29 -2.78
N GLY A 85 -14.86 -15.67 -3.73
CA GLY A 85 -14.15 -16.95 -3.71
C GLY A 85 -13.24 -17.11 -2.48
N TYR A 86 -12.63 -16.03 -2.01
CA TYR A 86 -11.88 -16.02 -0.75
C TYR A 86 -12.81 -16.27 0.45
N LYS A 87 -13.93 -15.55 0.54
CA LYS A 87 -14.92 -15.69 1.63
C LYS A 87 -15.64 -17.06 1.61
N GLU A 88 -15.76 -17.70 0.46
CA GLU A 88 -16.30 -19.07 0.30
C GLU A 88 -15.30 -20.17 0.72
N GLY A 89 -14.16 -19.83 1.29
CA GLY A 89 -13.18 -20.75 1.87
C GLY A 89 -11.83 -20.83 1.16
N ASN A 90 -11.56 -19.93 0.20
CA ASN A 90 -10.24 -19.81 -0.46
C ASN A 90 -9.65 -21.16 -0.91
N LYS A 91 -10.45 -21.99 -1.57
CA LYS A 91 -10.07 -23.35 -1.94
C LYS A 91 -8.71 -23.38 -2.66
N ASP A 92 -7.83 -24.24 -2.17
CA ASP A 92 -6.46 -24.43 -2.65
C ASP A 92 -5.63 -23.11 -2.69
N GLY A 93 -6.03 -22.08 -1.92
CA GLY A 93 -5.38 -20.77 -1.89
C GLY A 93 -5.59 -19.92 -3.15
N GLN A 94 -6.36 -20.38 -4.13
CA GLN A 94 -6.41 -19.79 -5.47
C GLN A 94 -7.03 -18.39 -5.50
N ALA A 95 -8.07 -18.16 -4.69
CA ALA A 95 -8.71 -16.85 -4.65
C ALA A 95 -7.74 -15.79 -4.10
N PHE A 96 -7.09 -16.06 -2.97
CA PHE A 96 -6.13 -15.14 -2.37
C PHE A 96 -4.90 -14.92 -3.26
N ALA A 97 -4.32 -15.96 -3.83
CA ALA A 97 -3.21 -15.84 -4.77
C ALA A 97 -3.57 -14.94 -5.96
N SER A 98 -4.80 -15.09 -6.48
CA SER A 98 -5.32 -14.25 -7.56
C SER A 98 -5.55 -12.81 -7.12
N MET A 99 -6.07 -12.56 -5.91
CA MET A 99 -6.19 -11.21 -5.34
C MET A 99 -4.84 -10.50 -5.25
N LEU A 100 -3.76 -11.21 -4.85
CA LEU A 100 -2.41 -10.65 -4.80
C LEU A 100 -1.88 -10.22 -6.17
N SER A 101 -2.35 -10.81 -7.27
CA SER A 101 -1.90 -10.50 -8.63
C SER A 101 -2.65 -9.33 -9.28
N VAL A 102 -3.85 -8.99 -8.79
CA VAL A 102 -4.62 -7.85 -9.33
C VAL A 102 -3.95 -6.53 -9.02
N ASN A 103 -3.76 -5.69 -10.05
CA ASN A 103 -3.13 -4.38 -9.92
C ASN A 103 -4.17 -3.26 -10.04
N SER A 104 -4.93 -3.06 -8.96
CA SER A 104 -5.96 -2.01 -8.86
C SER A 104 -6.06 -1.47 -7.45
N ASP A 105 -6.30 -0.18 -7.33
CA ASP A 105 -6.55 0.52 -6.06
C ASP A 105 -7.75 -0.05 -5.30
N LYS A 106 -8.73 -0.58 -6.03
CA LYS A 106 -9.92 -1.21 -5.45
C LYS A 106 -9.62 -2.52 -4.69
N MET A 107 -8.42 -3.10 -4.90
CA MET A 107 -7.96 -4.27 -4.15
C MET A 107 -7.37 -3.90 -2.78
N ILE A 108 -7.08 -2.63 -2.52
CA ILE A 108 -6.46 -2.17 -1.26
C ILE A 108 -7.30 -2.59 -0.06
N GLU A 109 -8.57 -2.21 0.00
CA GLU A 109 -9.42 -2.53 1.16
C GLU A 109 -9.69 -4.04 1.31
N PRO A 110 -10.00 -4.82 0.26
CA PRO A 110 -10.10 -6.28 0.35
C PRO A 110 -8.84 -6.96 0.93
N LEU A 111 -7.65 -6.50 0.58
CA LEU A 111 -6.41 -7.05 1.15
C LEU A 111 -6.25 -6.71 2.64
N TYR A 112 -6.68 -5.52 3.07
CA TYR A 112 -6.69 -5.17 4.47
C TYR A 112 -7.68 -6.02 5.28
N GLU A 113 -8.87 -6.30 4.73
CA GLU A 113 -9.83 -7.24 5.33
C GLU A 113 -9.21 -8.64 5.52
N VAL A 114 -8.51 -9.15 4.51
CA VAL A 114 -7.79 -10.44 4.63
C VAL A 114 -6.75 -10.37 5.75
N ALA A 115 -5.94 -9.32 5.79
CA ALA A 115 -4.87 -9.16 6.76
C ALA A 115 -5.37 -9.13 8.21
N THR A 116 -6.53 -8.53 8.43
CA THR A 116 -7.14 -8.39 9.77
C THR A 116 -7.96 -9.60 10.20
N SER A 117 -8.44 -10.40 9.25
CA SER A 117 -9.27 -11.58 9.52
C SER A 117 -8.50 -12.90 9.50
N ASN A 118 -7.29 -12.95 8.94
CA ASN A 118 -6.50 -14.17 8.77
C ASN A 118 -5.03 -13.94 9.14
N ALA A 119 -4.61 -14.46 10.28
CA ALA A 119 -3.26 -14.28 10.81
C ALA A 119 -2.17 -14.93 9.92
N GLU A 120 -2.46 -16.05 9.25
CA GLU A 120 -1.49 -16.75 8.39
C GLU A 120 -1.22 -15.98 7.09
N LEU A 121 -2.21 -15.27 6.57
CA LEU A 121 -2.12 -14.50 5.33
C LEU A 121 -1.79 -13.02 5.56
N LYS A 122 -1.76 -12.58 6.82
CA LYS A 122 -1.57 -11.17 7.22
C LYS A 122 -0.42 -10.50 6.49
N ASP A 123 0.76 -11.04 6.59
CA ASP A 123 1.97 -10.40 6.06
C ASP A 123 1.99 -10.33 4.53
N GLN A 124 1.49 -11.36 3.86
CA GLN A 124 1.37 -11.34 2.40
C GLN A 124 0.34 -10.31 1.94
N ALA A 125 -0.82 -10.27 2.62
CA ALA A 125 -1.87 -9.31 2.30
C ALA A 125 -1.39 -7.87 2.56
N LEU A 126 -0.73 -7.58 3.69
CA LEU A 126 -0.21 -6.26 4.00
C LEU A 126 0.95 -5.84 3.10
N SER A 127 1.82 -6.77 2.71
CA SER A 127 2.88 -6.48 1.74
C SER A 127 2.28 -5.99 0.41
N ARG A 128 1.25 -6.67 -0.08
CA ARG A 128 0.55 -6.27 -1.30
C ARG A 128 -0.25 -4.98 -1.12
N TYR A 129 -0.92 -4.82 0.01
CA TYR A 129 -1.62 -3.59 0.41
C TYR A 129 -0.71 -2.36 0.35
N ILE A 130 0.50 -2.45 0.94
CA ILE A 130 1.51 -1.39 0.92
C ILE A 130 1.97 -1.10 -0.52
N ALA A 131 2.24 -2.16 -1.30
CA ALA A 131 2.68 -2.01 -2.68
C ALA A 131 1.63 -1.32 -3.57
N LEU A 132 0.35 -1.69 -3.44
CA LEU A 132 -0.74 -1.03 -4.16
C LEU A 132 -0.94 0.41 -3.69
N THR A 133 -0.90 0.67 -2.38
CA THR A 133 -1.00 2.03 -1.83
C THR A 133 0.08 2.94 -2.40
N LYS A 134 1.31 2.43 -2.58
CA LYS A 134 2.43 3.21 -3.15
C LYS A 134 2.12 3.73 -4.55
N THR A 135 1.51 2.92 -5.41
CA THR A 135 1.20 3.23 -6.82
C THR A 135 -0.18 3.84 -7.02
N ALA A 136 -1.04 3.78 -5.99
CA ALA A 136 -2.40 4.30 -6.06
C ALA A 136 -2.44 5.80 -6.40
N GLY A 137 -3.45 6.20 -7.20
CA GLY A 137 -3.72 7.58 -7.58
C GLY A 137 -4.36 8.43 -6.47
N ILE A 138 -4.06 8.14 -5.20
CA ILE A 138 -4.57 8.86 -4.02
C ILE A 138 -3.52 9.83 -3.49
N ASN A 139 -3.95 10.86 -2.74
CA ASN A 139 -3.05 11.85 -2.15
C ASN A 139 -2.17 11.26 -1.04
N ASN A 140 -1.12 12.00 -0.66
CA ASN A 140 -0.14 11.55 0.32
C ASN A 140 -0.72 11.32 1.72
N ASP A 141 -1.70 12.10 2.14
CA ASP A 141 -2.35 11.91 3.45
C ASP A 141 -3.13 10.57 3.49
N ARG A 142 -3.81 10.24 2.39
CA ARG A 142 -4.50 8.96 2.26
C ARG A 142 -3.50 7.79 2.23
N LYS A 143 -2.37 7.96 1.54
CA LYS A 143 -1.27 6.96 1.56
C LYS A 143 -0.73 6.78 2.96
N TYR A 144 -0.44 7.88 3.67
CA TYR A 144 -0.02 7.82 5.07
C TYR A 144 -1.01 7.06 5.95
N MET A 145 -2.31 7.37 5.85
CA MET A 145 -3.34 6.66 6.61
C MET A 145 -3.36 5.16 6.34
N ASN A 146 -3.15 4.75 5.09
CA ASN A 146 -3.06 3.34 4.74
C ASN A 146 -1.81 2.67 5.34
N TYR A 147 -0.65 3.32 5.28
CA TYR A 147 0.57 2.77 5.89
C TYR A 147 0.47 2.69 7.41
N ARG A 148 -0.15 3.69 8.04
CA ARG A 148 -0.45 3.66 9.47
C ARG A 148 -1.35 2.47 9.82
N LYS A 149 -2.45 2.24 9.10
CA LYS A 149 -3.31 1.06 9.27
C LYS A 149 -2.51 -0.25 9.15
N ALA A 150 -1.59 -0.34 8.19
CA ALA A 150 -0.74 -1.51 8.04
C ALA A 150 0.14 -1.76 9.27
N LEU A 151 0.72 -0.72 9.87
CA LEU A 151 1.51 -0.79 11.10
C LEU A 151 0.65 -1.17 12.33
N GLU A 152 -0.54 -0.59 12.46
CA GLU A 152 -1.51 -0.88 13.52
C GLU A 152 -1.96 -2.36 13.53
N ALA A 153 -1.96 -3.03 12.38
CA ALA A 153 -2.23 -4.46 12.27
C ALA A 153 -1.12 -5.34 12.85
N LYS A 154 -0.02 -4.76 13.32
CA LYS A 154 1.14 -5.44 13.95
C LYS A 154 1.66 -6.60 13.09
N PRO A 155 2.15 -6.31 11.88
CA PRO A 155 2.73 -7.32 11.01
C PRO A 155 4.15 -7.73 11.47
N SER A 156 4.78 -8.65 10.73
CA SER A 156 6.20 -8.96 10.93
C SER A 156 7.09 -7.73 10.71
N VAL A 157 8.29 -7.77 11.26
CA VAL A 157 9.31 -6.70 11.15
C VAL A 157 9.58 -6.33 9.68
N GLY A 158 9.63 -7.29 8.77
CA GLY A 158 9.85 -7.03 7.36
C GLY A 158 8.77 -6.13 6.74
N VAL A 159 7.50 -6.40 7.07
CA VAL A 159 6.36 -5.59 6.61
C VAL A 159 6.31 -4.23 7.31
N GLN A 160 6.66 -4.16 8.62
CA GLN A 160 6.80 -2.89 9.33
C GLN A 160 7.84 -1.99 8.65
N ASN A 161 9.01 -2.52 8.36
CA ASN A 161 10.08 -1.79 7.67
C ASN A 161 9.67 -1.31 6.27
N ALA A 162 8.90 -2.14 5.54
CA ALA A 162 8.36 -1.74 4.24
C ALA A 162 7.36 -0.57 4.36
N ALA A 163 6.47 -0.61 5.36
CA ALA A 163 5.51 0.46 5.63
C ALA A 163 6.22 1.75 6.05
N LEU A 164 7.19 1.67 6.98
CA LEU A 164 8.00 2.81 7.41
C LEU A 164 8.72 3.46 6.22
N THR A 165 9.37 2.66 5.38
CA THR A 165 10.04 3.16 4.17
C THR A 165 9.05 3.84 3.20
N ALA A 166 7.84 3.30 3.08
CA ALA A 166 6.81 3.88 2.22
C ALA A 166 6.26 5.21 2.77
N ILE A 167 6.19 5.38 4.09
CA ILE A 167 5.82 6.62 4.76
C ILE A 167 6.75 7.77 4.37
N ALA A 168 8.04 7.52 4.16
CA ALA A 168 8.97 8.56 3.74
C ALA A 168 8.53 9.30 2.47
N ALA A 169 7.88 8.60 1.54
CA ALA A 169 7.39 9.20 0.29
C ALA A 169 6.17 10.11 0.49
N THR A 170 5.48 10.04 1.61
CA THR A 170 4.30 10.89 1.89
C THR A 170 4.69 12.32 2.28
N GLN A 171 5.91 12.50 2.78
CA GLN A 171 6.51 13.80 3.09
C GLN A 171 5.69 14.65 4.08
N ASN A 172 4.88 14.03 4.95
CA ASN A 172 4.09 14.76 5.94
C ASN A 172 4.65 14.63 7.37
N TYR A 173 4.36 15.64 8.19
CA TYR A 173 4.82 15.72 9.58
C TYR A 173 4.35 14.51 10.41
N GLN A 174 3.09 14.11 10.27
CA GLN A 174 2.52 12.99 11.01
C GLN A 174 3.22 11.67 10.70
N GLY A 175 3.62 11.47 9.43
CA GLY A 175 4.41 10.31 9.01
C GLY A 175 5.80 10.29 9.64
N MET A 176 6.44 11.46 9.75
CA MET A 176 7.72 11.60 10.46
C MET A 176 7.60 11.23 11.94
N MET A 177 6.58 11.76 12.63
CA MET A 177 6.36 11.49 14.06
C MET A 177 5.98 10.02 14.30
N LEU A 178 5.13 9.44 13.46
CA LEU A 178 4.82 8.01 13.55
C LEU A 178 6.08 7.14 13.37
N ALA A 179 6.93 7.47 12.40
CA ALA A 179 8.18 6.73 12.20
C ALA A 179 9.11 6.83 13.43
N ALA A 180 9.14 7.99 14.10
CA ALA A 180 9.94 8.21 15.29
C ALA A 180 9.62 7.22 16.43
N GLU A 181 8.36 6.80 16.57
CA GLU A 181 7.92 5.82 17.58
C GLU A 181 8.57 4.43 17.39
N TYR A 182 9.00 4.12 16.17
CA TYR A 182 9.63 2.84 15.81
C TYR A 182 11.15 2.84 15.95
N MET A 183 11.76 3.96 16.34
CA MET A 183 13.23 4.06 16.48
C MET A 183 13.75 3.36 17.74
N ASP A 184 12.93 3.12 18.74
CA ASP A 184 13.33 2.46 20.00
C ASP A 184 13.35 0.92 19.89
N ASN A 185 12.87 0.36 18.79
CA ASN A 185 12.95 -1.07 18.51
C ASN A 185 14.10 -1.32 17.52
N GLU A 186 15.13 -2.05 17.95
CA GLU A 186 16.31 -2.35 17.14
C GLU A 186 15.99 -2.89 15.74
N ALA A 187 14.94 -3.73 15.63
CA ALA A 187 14.56 -4.36 14.37
C ALA A 187 13.94 -3.39 13.34
N THR A 188 13.41 -2.25 13.78
CA THR A 188 12.79 -1.21 12.93
C THR A 188 13.53 0.10 12.94
N ALA A 189 14.46 0.29 13.89
CA ALA A 189 15.15 1.55 14.14
C ALA A 189 15.80 2.15 12.90
N GLN A 190 16.48 1.34 12.09
CA GLN A 190 17.17 1.82 10.89
C GLN A 190 16.19 2.35 9.83
N ALA A 191 15.10 1.61 9.57
CA ALA A 191 14.07 2.05 8.61
C ALA A 191 13.34 3.30 9.11
N ALA A 192 13.02 3.34 10.40
CA ALA A 192 12.41 4.48 11.05
C ALA A 192 13.29 5.73 11.00
N ALA A 193 14.57 5.61 11.37
CA ALA A 193 15.53 6.71 11.31
C ALA A 193 15.72 7.27 9.90
N ASN A 194 15.83 6.40 8.89
CA ASN A 194 15.88 6.82 7.49
C ASN A 194 14.63 7.60 7.08
N THR A 195 13.45 7.15 7.51
CA THR A 195 12.17 7.80 7.21
C THR A 195 12.08 9.18 7.84
N VAL A 196 12.40 9.29 9.14
CA VAL A 196 12.46 10.59 9.85
C VAL A 196 13.40 11.55 9.15
N MET A 197 14.64 11.14 8.88
CA MET A 197 15.62 11.96 8.18
C MET A 197 15.10 12.47 6.84
N GLN A 198 14.56 11.56 6.00
CA GLN A 198 14.11 11.90 4.65
C GLN A 198 12.95 12.91 4.63
N ILE A 199 12.10 12.91 5.65
CA ILE A 199 11.02 13.89 5.76
C ILE A 199 11.57 15.18 6.37
N ALA A 200 12.22 15.12 7.52
CA ALA A 200 12.70 16.31 8.25
C ALA A 200 13.62 17.18 7.39
N THR A 201 14.60 16.59 6.69
CA THR A 201 15.58 17.36 5.92
C THR A 201 15.03 18.00 4.64
N LYS A 202 13.87 17.58 4.18
CA LYS A 202 13.17 18.20 3.03
C LYS A 202 12.16 19.26 3.42
N HIS A 203 11.83 19.36 4.70
CA HIS A 203 10.81 20.23 5.24
C HIS A 203 11.38 21.14 6.35
N PRO A 204 12.16 22.19 5.96
CA PRO A 204 12.71 23.14 6.94
C PRO A 204 11.64 23.79 7.82
N GLU A 205 10.41 23.88 7.31
CA GLU A 205 9.24 24.39 8.02
C GLU A 205 8.84 23.52 9.23
N TYR A 206 9.27 22.26 9.29
CA TYR A 206 9.04 21.39 10.45
C TYR A 206 10.10 21.56 11.54
N TYR A 207 11.17 22.34 11.27
CA TYR A 207 12.29 22.45 12.19
C TYR A 207 11.87 23.13 13.49
N SER A 208 12.11 22.44 14.59
CA SER A 208 11.84 22.87 15.96
C SER A 208 12.88 22.25 16.90
N ALA A 209 12.89 22.64 18.18
CA ALA A 209 13.72 21.98 19.18
C ALA A 209 13.46 20.47 19.28
N GLU A 210 12.21 20.06 19.12
CA GLU A 210 11.80 18.64 19.12
C GLU A 210 12.35 17.90 17.89
N VAL A 211 12.20 18.48 16.69
CA VAL A 211 12.71 17.87 15.44
C VAL A 211 14.24 17.83 15.44
N LYS A 212 14.93 18.84 16.03
CA LYS A 212 16.37 18.80 16.23
C LYS A 212 16.80 17.64 17.12
N ALA A 213 16.20 17.49 18.30
CA ALA A 213 16.47 16.38 19.20
C ALA A 213 16.20 15.01 18.53
N LEU A 214 15.13 14.94 17.72
CA LEU A 214 14.82 13.76 16.94
C LEU A 214 15.90 13.47 15.89
N LEU A 215 16.40 14.47 15.17
CA LEU A 215 17.48 14.31 14.18
C LEU A 215 18.82 13.90 14.84
N GLU A 216 19.10 14.37 16.04
CA GLU A 216 20.26 13.92 16.82
C GLU A 216 20.13 12.43 17.19
N LYS A 217 18.93 11.99 17.62
CA LYS A 217 18.62 10.56 17.84
C LYS A 217 18.76 9.74 16.54
N VAL A 218 18.26 10.26 15.41
CA VAL A 218 18.42 9.65 14.08
C VAL A 218 19.92 9.47 13.76
N SER A 219 20.72 10.50 13.94
CA SER A 219 22.18 10.46 13.69
C SER A 219 22.88 9.36 14.51
N ALA A 220 22.45 9.16 15.75
CA ALA A 220 22.99 8.10 16.61
C ALA A 220 22.53 6.68 16.17
N THR A 221 21.31 6.58 15.61
CA THR A 221 20.70 5.30 15.21
C THR A 221 21.23 4.78 13.88
N LEU A 222 21.52 5.66 12.91
CA LEU A 222 21.96 5.29 11.57
C LEU A 222 23.25 4.47 11.59
N ASN A 223 23.23 3.28 10.98
CA ASN A 223 24.37 2.35 10.94
C ASN A 223 24.56 1.63 9.59
N ASP A 224 23.85 2.05 8.54
CA ASP A 224 24.02 1.52 7.19
C ASP A 224 25.27 2.08 6.49
N GLY A 225 25.58 1.55 5.30
CA GLY A 225 26.78 1.93 4.54
C GLY A 225 26.90 3.42 4.24
N ASP A 226 25.77 4.13 4.19
CA ASP A 226 25.70 5.56 3.90
C ASP A 226 25.57 6.43 5.16
N ALA A 227 25.60 5.83 6.35
CA ALA A 227 25.37 6.51 7.63
C ALA A 227 26.28 7.75 7.83
N VAL A 228 27.53 7.68 7.37
CA VAL A 228 28.48 8.81 7.49
C VAL A 228 28.01 10.02 6.67
N TYR A 229 27.51 9.81 5.47
CA TYR A 229 27.00 10.90 4.62
C TYR A 229 25.68 11.45 5.18
N LYS A 230 24.79 10.58 5.59
CA LYS A 230 23.50 10.96 6.20
C LYS A 230 23.69 11.81 7.46
N ARG A 231 24.66 11.46 8.32
CA ARG A 231 25.00 12.27 9.51
C ARG A 231 25.47 13.67 9.12
N LYS A 232 26.32 13.80 8.10
CA LYS A 232 26.76 15.10 7.60
C LYS A 232 25.59 15.93 7.05
N ASP A 233 24.65 15.30 6.36
CA ASP A 233 23.45 15.99 5.85
C ASP A 233 22.58 16.48 7.01
N ILE A 234 22.42 15.68 8.08
CA ILE A 234 21.72 16.07 9.30
C ILE A 234 22.44 17.24 10.00
N GLU A 235 23.75 17.14 10.20
CA GLU A 235 24.55 18.20 10.82
C GLU A 235 24.45 19.51 10.04
N LYS A 236 24.55 19.43 8.71
CA LYS A 236 24.36 20.58 7.83
C LYS A 236 22.97 21.18 8.00
N PHE A 237 21.92 20.35 7.93
CA PHE A 237 20.54 20.79 8.08
C PHE A 237 20.30 21.50 9.42
N ILE A 238 20.80 20.93 10.53
CA ILE A 238 20.70 21.54 11.88
C ILE A 238 21.44 22.89 11.93
N SER A 239 22.61 22.99 11.30
CA SER A 239 23.39 24.24 11.30
C SER A 239 22.78 25.37 10.47
N GLU A 240 22.07 25.02 9.41
CA GLU A 240 21.42 25.98 8.50
C GLU A 240 20.06 26.46 9.02
N ASN A 241 19.41 25.70 9.94
CA ASN A 241 18.10 26.02 10.49
C ASN A 241 18.23 26.48 11.95
N LYS A 242 17.67 27.63 12.27
CA LYS A 242 17.68 28.18 13.64
C LYS A 242 16.43 27.78 14.38
N GLU A 243 16.57 27.38 15.66
CA GLU A 243 15.45 27.25 16.57
C GLU A 243 14.73 28.60 16.66
N GLY A 244 13.45 28.63 16.30
CA GLY A 244 12.65 29.86 16.32
C GLY A 244 12.25 30.42 14.96
N ALA A 245 12.58 29.75 13.83
CA ALA A 245 11.77 29.88 12.64
C ALA A 245 10.40 29.20 12.89
N GLN A 246 9.83 29.43 14.08
CA GLN A 246 8.44 29.09 14.34
C GLN A 246 7.61 29.75 13.27
N HIS A 247 6.72 29.00 12.63
CA HIS A 247 5.50 29.60 12.16
C HIS A 247 4.99 30.39 13.36
N SER A 248 5.13 31.70 13.30
CA SER A 248 4.54 32.55 14.32
C SER A 248 3.05 32.20 14.28
N ILE A 249 2.56 31.59 15.36
CA ILE A 249 1.11 31.49 15.56
C ILE A 249 0.65 32.91 15.32
N ILE A 250 -0.16 33.12 14.29
CA ILE A 250 -0.72 34.45 14.02
C ILE A 250 -1.61 34.74 15.20
N THR A 251 -1.10 35.50 16.15
CA THR A 251 -1.80 35.88 17.36
C THR A 251 -2.56 37.21 17.19
N GLU A 252 -2.31 37.90 16.08
CA GLU A 252 -2.99 39.14 15.69
C GLU A 252 -3.21 39.18 14.18
N LEU A 253 -4.39 39.55 13.76
CA LEU A 253 -4.71 39.84 12.37
C LEU A 253 -4.04 41.14 11.93
N SER A 254 -3.58 41.18 10.66
CA SER A 254 -3.12 42.42 10.04
C SER A 254 -4.24 43.47 9.94
N ALA A 255 -3.88 44.73 9.68
CA ALA A 255 -4.87 45.79 9.53
C ALA A 255 -5.78 45.56 8.30
N GLU A 256 -5.24 44.94 7.23
CA GLU A 256 -5.97 44.57 6.03
C GLU A 256 -6.96 43.45 6.29
N GLU A 257 -6.53 42.38 6.97
CA GLU A 257 -7.43 41.28 7.34
C GLU A 257 -8.57 41.70 8.26
N LYS A 258 -8.29 42.59 9.24
CA LYS A 258 -9.34 43.18 10.08
C LYS A 258 -10.32 44.03 9.28
N ALA A 259 -9.81 44.78 8.27
CA ALA A 259 -10.67 45.59 7.40
C ALA A 259 -11.54 44.73 6.47
N GLU A 260 -11.09 43.54 6.11
CA GLU A 260 -11.83 42.55 5.30
C GLU A 260 -12.79 41.70 6.13
N GLY A 261 -12.81 41.87 7.46
CA GLY A 261 -13.75 41.19 8.36
C GLY A 261 -13.32 39.80 8.82
N PHE A 262 -12.02 39.46 8.69
CA PHE A 262 -11.50 38.21 9.26
C PHE A 262 -11.49 38.29 10.79
N GLU A 263 -11.81 37.16 11.42
CA GLU A 263 -11.77 36.98 12.87
C GLU A 263 -10.73 35.88 13.21
N LEU A 264 -9.93 36.14 14.27
CA LEU A 264 -8.95 35.18 14.73
C LEU A 264 -9.63 34.05 15.50
N LEU A 265 -9.64 32.85 14.98
CA LEU A 265 -10.27 31.67 15.60
C LEU A 265 -9.46 31.10 16.76
N PHE A 266 -8.15 31.34 16.79
CA PHE A 266 -7.25 30.88 17.86
C PHE A 266 -6.21 31.95 18.19
N ASN A 267 -6.19 32.40 19.42
CA ASN A 267 -5.29 33.47 19.89
C ASN A 267 -3.91 32.99 20.36
N GLY A 268 -3.61 31.70 20.19
CA GLY A 268 -2.35 31.09 20.64
C GLY A 268 -2.32 30.75 22.13
N GLN A 269 -3.40 30.99 22.89
CA GLN A 269 -3.44 30.80 24.33
C GLN A 269 -4.60 29.91 24.79
N ASP A 270 -5.79 30.17 24.28
CA ASP A 270 -7.01 29.47 24.72
C ASP A 270 -8.01 29.29 23.57
N MET A 271 -9.09 28.57 23.84
CA MET A 271 -10.18 28.28 22.92
C MET A 271 -11.40 29.17 23.13
N SER A 272 -11.25 30.30 23.82
CA SER A 272 -12.39 31.19 24.22
C SER A 272 -13.18 31.75 23.04
N ALA A 273 -12.55 31.85 21.85
CA ALA A 273 -13.21 32.27 20.60
C ALA A 273 -14.01 31.15 19.92
N TRP A 274 -13.90 29.92 20.39
CA TRP A 274 -14.61 28.77 19.81
C TRP A 274 -15.98 28.61 20.46
N THR A 275 -17.02 28.85 19.67
CA THR A 275 -18.39 28.58 20.06
C THR A 275 -18.90 27.36 19.32
N GLY A 276 -18.83 26.18 19.93
CA GLY A 276 -19.34 24.94 19.37
C GLY A 276 -19.31 23.82 20.41
N ASN A 277 -20.24 22.88 20.29
CA ASN A 277 -20.22 21.67 21.11
C ASN A 277 -19.02 20.85 20.72
N VAL A 278 -18.07 20.71 21.63
CA VAL A 278 -17.00 19.70 21.55
C VAL A 278 -17.55 18.51 22.33
N GLU A 279 -18.22 17.57 21.65
CA GLU A 279 -18.50 16.24 22.19
C GLU A 279 -17.32 15.29 21.94
#